data_6531fd2b42a41bdf8590937490b8c8e7
#
_entry.id   6531fd2b42a41bdf8590937490b8c8e7
#
_cell.length_a   1.000
_cell.length_b   1.000
_cell.length_c   1.000
_cell.angle_alpha   90.00
_cell.angle_beta   90.00
_cell.angle_gamma   90.00
#
_symmetry.space_group_name_H-M   'P 1'
#
loop_
_entity.id
_entity.type
_entity.pdbx_description
1 polymer ?
#
loop_
_entity_poly.entity_id
_entity_poly.type
_entity_poly.pdbx_seq_one_letter_code
_entity_poly.pdbx_strand_id
1 'polypeptide(L)'
;RNIALYRTGRLCDGMFTYPDGSEPLNIPLGLKMTGISAPRIYYYFGRLNFCYRWAMEQLVQQGVSAGSLKWLARVAVFNRECELARKYLGLLKKAWFHRSWAEKYESYLEHAESLKNDSDYKPIYALQQYENTLWEDNSVVESNILNHYANLESGTSGMLELSMASILIT
;
A
#
# COMPACT_ATOMS: atom_id res chain seq x y z
N ARG A 1 8.64 10.20 6.67
CA ARG A 1 9.85 11.01 6.88
C ARG A 1 10.96 10.59 5.91
N ASN A 2 11.45 9.36 5.96
CA ASN A 2 12.58 8.89 5.14
C ASN A 2 12.32 9.01 3.63
N ILE A 3 11.11 8.75 3.17
CA ILE A 3 10.70 8.98 1.77
C ILE A 3 10.84 10.47 1.39
N ALA A 4 10.47 11.39 2.28
CA ALA A 4 10.61 12.82 2.01
C ALA A 4 12.08 13.24 1.98
N LEU A 5 12.91 12.74 2.90
CA LEU A 5 14.35 12.97 2.90
C LEU A 5 15.02 12.40 1.63
N TYR A 6 14.61 11.21 1.21
CA TYR A 6 15.08 10.61 -0.04
C TYR A 6 14.75 11.51 -1.26
N ARG A 7 13.49 11.92 -1.39
CA ARG A 7 13.05 12.79 -2.51
C ARG A 7 13.75 14.16 -2.54
N THR A 8 14.23 14.62 -1.41
CA THR A 8 14.99 15.88 -1.31
C THR A 8 16.51 15.68 -1.39
N GLY A 9 16.98 14.44 -1.61
CA GLY A 9 18.42 14.11 -1.66
C GLY A 9 19.15 14.26 -0.32
N ARG A 10 18.41 14.27 0.79
CA ARG A 10 18.95 14.48 2.14
C ARG A 10 18.80 13.27 3.06
N LEU A 11 18.60 12.08 2.48
CA LEU A 11 18.37 10.88 3.27
C LEU A 11 19.57 10.61 4.21
N CYS A 12 20.77 10.53 3.67
CA CYS A 12 21.98 10.23 4.45
C CYS A 12 22.29 11.28 5.51
N ASP A 13 22.01 12.56 5.21
CA ASP A 13 22.30 13.67 6.15
C ASP A 13 21.27 13.76 7.27
N GLY A 14 20.03 13.40 7.00
CA GLY A 14 18.90 13.68 7.89
C GLY A 14 18.28 12.47 8.57
N MET A 15 18.59 11.24 8.14
CA MET A 15 17.90 10.05 8.64
C MET A 15 18.13 9.80 10.14
N PHE A 16 19.32 10.10 10.64
CA PHE A 16 19.68 9.92 12.06
C PHE A 16 19.43 11.17 12.94
N THR A 17 19.04 12.29 12.34
CA THR A 17 18.80 13.53 13.09
C THR A 17 17.52 13.47 13.94
N TYR A 18 16.57 12.65 13.53
CA TYR A 18 15.29 12.50 14.20
C TYR A 18 15.18 11.10 14.76
N PRO A 19 14.67 10.95 16.00
CA PRO A 19 14.45 9.62 16.55
C PRO A 19 13.56 8.82 15.60
N ASP A 20 13.96 7.59 15.34
CA ASP A 20 13.10 6.66 14.63
C ASP A 20 11.91 6.36 15.54
N GLY A 21 10.71 6.48 15.00
CA GLY A 21 9.48 6.13 15.71
C GLY A 21 9.30 4.64 15.94
N SER A 22 10.31 3.84 15.60
CA SER A 22 10.40 2.40 15.80
C SER A 22 11.01 2.04 17.16
N GLU A 23 10.63 2.72 18.26
CA GLU A 23 10.74 2.01 19.52
C GLU A 23 10.03 0.65 19.36
N PRO A 24 10.60 -0.45 19.93
CA PRO A 24 9.90 -1.73 19.94
C PRO A 24 8.55 -1.49 20.61
N LEU A 25 7.59 -1.16 19.77
CA LEU A 25 6.23 -0.87 20.18
C LEU A 25 5.76 -2.08 20.97
N ASN A 26 5.28 -1.85 22.16
CA ASN A 26 4.52 -2.86 22.89
C ASN A 26 3.63 -3.57 21.88
N ILE A 27 3.83 -4.86 21.73
CA ILE A 27 3.19 -5.74 20.73
C ILE A 27 1.72 -5.38 20.42
N PRO A 28 0.85 -5.03 21.41
CA PRO A 28 -0.51 -4.63 21.14
C PRO A 28 -0.67 -3.33 20.35
N LEU A 29 0.20 -2.35 20.56
CA LEU A 29 0.14 -1.07 19.81
C LEU A 29 0.71 -1.24 18.41
N GLY A 30 1.78 -2.03 18.25
CA GLY A 30 2.37 -2.37 16.97
C GLY A 30 1.37 -3.08 16.06
N LEU A 31 0.68 -4.08 16.54
CA LEU A 31 -0.36 -4.79 15.79
C LEU A 31 -1.50 -3.86 15.36
N LYS A 32 -1.94 -2.96 16.23
CA LYS A 32 -3.02 -2.02 15.91
C LYS A 32 -2.60 -1.00 14.85
N MET A 33 -1.40 -0.43 14.97
CA MET A 33 -0.87 0.51 13.99
C MET A 33 -0.58 -0.19 12.66
N THR A 34 -0.08 -1.41 12.71
CA THR A 34 0.12 -2.25 11.53
C THR A 34 -1.20 -2.51 10.81
N GLY A 35 -2.24 -2.93 11.53
CA GLY A 35 -3.57 -3.15 10.97
C GLY A 35 -4.15 -1.91 10.27
N ILE A 36 -3.89 -0.71 10.81
CA ILE A 36 -4.36 0.56 10.20
C ILE A 36 -3.54 0.92 8.96
N SER A 37 -2.23 0.72 8.97
CA SER A 37 -1.31 1.19 7.93
C SER A 37 -1.05 0.16 6.84
N ALA A 38 -1.17 -1.12 7.14
CA ALA A 38 -0.79 -2.20 6.26
C ALA A 38 -1.47 -2.16 4.88
N PRO A 39 -2.80 -1.93 4.75
CA PRO A 39 -3.41 -1.86 3.43
C PRO A 39 -2.75 -0.82 2.53
N ARG A 40 -2.41 0.34 3.12
CA ARG A 40 -1.76 1.43 2.39
C ARG A 40 -0.34 1.08 2.00
N ILE A 41 0.44 0.51 2.91
CA ILE A 41 1.83 0.11 2.68
C ILE A 41 1.87 -0.91 1.56
N TYR A 42 1.14 -2.00 1.68
CA TYR A 42 1.11 -3.05 0.67
C TYR A 42 0.60 -2.57 -0.69
N TYR A 43 -0.38 -1.67 -0.72
CA TYR A 43 -0.85 -1.08 -1.97
C TYR A 43 0.28 -0.36 -2.72
N TYR A 44 1.00 0.54 -2.04
CA TYR A 44 2.07 1.31 -2.68
C TYR A 44 3.33 0.49 -3.01
N PHE A 45 3.49 -0.66 -2.40
CA PHE A 45 4.50 -1.65 -2.79
C PHE A 45 4.01 -2.65 -3.86
N GLY A 46 2.82 -2.44 -4.43
CA GLY A 46 2.27 -3.30 -5.47
C GLY A 46 1.77 -4.67 -4.96
N ARG A 47 1.68 -4.85 -3.64
CA ARG A 47 1.27 -6.11 -3.00
C ARG A 47 -0.24 -6.13 -2.78
N LEU A 48 -0.99 -6.25 -3.86
CA LEU A 48 -2.45 -6.06 -3.83
C LEU A 48 -3.18 -7.14 -3.05
N ASN A 49 -2.71 -8.39 -3.10
CA ASN A 49 -3.32 -9.47 -2.34
C ASN A 49 -3.20 -9.23 -0.82
N PHE A 50 -2.03 -8.77 -0.37
CA PHE A 50 -1.84 -8.39 1.03
C PHE A 50 -2.62 -7.12 1.40
N CYS A 51 -2.69 -6.14 0.51
CA CYS A 51 -3.55 -4.97 0.70
C CYS A 51 -5.02 -5.38 0.92
N TYR A 52 -5.53 -6.27 0.07
CA TYR A 52 -6.89 -6.79 0.18
C TYR A 52 -7.11 -7.52 1.50
N ARG A 53 -6.22 -8.43 1.86
CA ARG A 53 -6.29 -9.19 3.10
C ARG A 53 -6.35 -8.29 4.33
N TRP A 54 -5.42 -7.35 4.46
CA TRP A 54 -5.38 -6.42 5.58
C TRP A 54 -6.58 -5.47 5.62
N ALA A 55 -7.11 -5.06 4.46
CA ALA A 55 -8.32 -4.27 4.40
C ALA A 55 -9.56 -5.08 4.83
N MET A 56 -9.60 -6.38 4.51
CA MET A 56 -10.63 -7.29 5.01
C MET A 56 -10.54 -7.51 6.51
N GLU A 57 -9.34 -7.70 7.06
CA GLU A 57 -9.14 -7.78 8.50
C GLU A 57 -9.60 -6.52 9.22
N GLN A 58 -9.27 -5.34 8.68
CA GLN A 58 -9.79 -4.07 9.20
C GLN A 58 -11.31 -4.05 9.21
N LEU A 59 -11.94 -4.48 8.12
CA LEU A 59 -13.40 -4.52 8.01
C LEU A 59 -14.04 -5.45 9.04
N VAL A 60 -13.43 -6.61 9.28
CA VAL A 60 -13.93 -7.59 10.26
C VAL A 60 -13.71 -7.10 11.70
N GLN A 61 -12.55 -6.55 12.00
CA GLN A 61 -12.19 -6.14 13.36
C GLN A 61 -12.84 -4.82 13.81
N GLN A 62 -12.95 -3.87 12.88
CA GLN A 62 -13.37 -2.50 13.18
C GLN A 62 -14.74 -2.15 12.61
N GLY A 63 -15.32 -3.06 11.85
CA GLY A 63 -16.57 -2.82 11.14
C GLY A 63 -16.34 -2.10 9.79
N VAL A 64 -17.46 -1.85 9.11
CA VAL A 64 -17.46 -1.24 7.78
C VAL A 64 -17.06 0.23 7.88
N SER A 65 -15.98 0.60 7.23
CA SER A 65 -15.50 1.98 7.12
C SER A 65 -15.28 2.38 5.65
N ALA A 66 -15.40 3.67 5.35
CA ALA A 66 -15.07 4.16 4.01
C ALA A 66 -13.58 3.93 3.65
N GLY A 67 -12.71 3.91 4.64
CA GLY A 67 -11.28 3.63 4.46
C GLY A 67 -11.04 2.20 3.97
N SER A 68 -11.53 1.20 4.70
CA SER A 68 -11.40 -0.21 4.31
C SER A 68 -12.08 -0.51 2.97
N LEU A 69 -13.30 0.01 2.75
CA LEU A 69 -14.01 -0.15 1.48
C LEU A 69 -13.25 0.43 0.29
N LYS A 70 -12.56 1.56 0.46
CA LYS A 70 -11.75 2.15 -0.61
C LYS A 70 -10.56 1.28 -1.00
N TRP A 71 -9.89 0.65 -0.05
CA TRP A 71 -8.80 -0.27 -0.36
C TRP A 71 -9.31 -1.53 -1.06
N LEU A 72 -10.40 -2.11 -0.56
CA LEU A 72 -11.03 -3.28 -1.18
C LEU A 72 -11.50 -2.98 -2.61
N ALA A 73 -12.14 -1.81 -2.82
CA ALA A 73 -12.58 -1.39 -4.14
C ALA A 73 -11.41 -1.17 -5.11
N ARG A 74 -10.32 -0.51 -4.67
CA ARG A 74 -9.12 -0.32 -5.49
C ARG A 74 -8.56 -1.64 -6.00
N VAL A 75 -8.38 -2.60 -5.10
CA VAL A 75 -7.83 -3.91 -5.47
C VAL A 75 -8.78 -4.64 -6.41
N ALA A 76 -10.07 -4.69 -6.11
CA ALA A 76 -11.07 -5.35 -6.94
C ALA A 76 -11.17 -4.74 -8.36
N VAL A 77 -11.08 -3.41 -8.47
CA VAL A 77 -11.03 -2.71 -9.77
C VAL A 77 -9.77 -3.10 -10.55
N PHE A 78 -8.62 -3.12 -9.88
CA PHE A 78 -7.36 -3.49 -10.50
C PHE A 78 -7.38 -4.93 -11.02
N ASN A 79 -7.83 -5.87 -10.19
CA ASN A 79 -7.93 -7.30 -10.52
C ASN A 79 -9.06 -7.62 -11.51
N ARG A 80 -9.84 -6.61 -11.93
CA ARG A 80 -11.00 -6.80 -12.83
C ARG A 80 -12.09 -7.69 -12.23
N GLU A 81 -12.20 -7.75 -10.93
CA GLU A 81 -13.27 -8.40 -10.18
C GLU A 81 -14.53 -7.52 -10.17
N CYS A 82 -15.14 -7.35 -11.34
CA CYS A 82 -16.15 -6.32 -11.60
C CYS A 82 -17.36 -6.39 -10.65
N GLU A 83 -17.85 -7.59 -10.35
CA GLU A 83 -19.00 -7.78 -9.45
C GLU A 83 -18.67 -7.37 -8.01
N LEU A 84 -17.49 -7.74 -7.55
CA LEU A 84 -17.00 -7.42 -6.22
C LEU A 84 -16.72 -5.91 -6.09
N ALA A 85 -16.07 -5.34 -7.09
CA ALA A 85 -15.84 -3.89 -7.18
C ALA A 85 -17.13 -3.09 -7.09
N ARG A 86 -18.16 -3.47 -7.88
CA ARG A 86 -19.48 -2.82 -7.82
C ARG A 86 -20.13 -2.87 -6.45
N LYS A 87 -19.97 -3.98 -5.72
CA LYS A 87 -20.48 -4.10 -4.34
C LYS A 87 -19.84 -3.07 -3.41
N TYR A 88 -18.50 -2.99 -3.42
CA TYR A 88 -17.79 -2.03 -2.56
C TYR A 88 -18.07 -0.58 -2.97
N LEU A 89 -18.05 -0.29 -4.27
CA LEU A 89 -18.36 1.04 -4.80
C LEU A 89 -19.79 1.45 -4.52
N GLY A 90 -20.74 0.50 -4.63
CA GLY A 90 -22.13 0.73 -4.29
C GLY A 90 -22.36 1.11 -2.81
N LEU A 91 -21.59 0.50 -1.91
CA LEU A 91 -21.62 0.91 -0.49
C LEU A 91 -21.04 2.31 -0.30
N LEU A 92 -19.93 2.63 -0.96
CA LEU A 92 -19.31 3.96 -0.89
C LEU A 92 -20.19 5.06 -1.46
N LYS A 93 -20.97 4.78 -2.53
CA LYS A 93 -21.91 5.73 -3.12
C LYS A 93 -23.03 6.17 -2.18
N LYS A 94 -23.38 5.35 -1.18
CA LYS A 94 -24.39 5.70 -0.16
C LYS A 94 -23.89 6.83 0.76
N ALA A 95 -22.57 6.99 0.90
CA ALA A 95 -21.98 8.05 1.68
C ALA A 95 -21.68 9.26 0.77
N TRP A 96 -22.33 10.39 1.02
CA TRP A 96 -22.27 11.58 0.17
C TRP A 96 -20.84 12.02 -0.16
N PHE A 97 -19.98 12.11 0.84
CA PHE A 97 -18.59 12.54 0.66
C PHE A 97 -17.70 11.56 -0.14
N HIS A 98 -18.20 10.36 -0.43
CA HIS A 98 -17.42 9.33 -1.15
C HIS A 98 -18.00 8.98 -2.50
N ARG A 99 -19.14 9.57 -2.87
CA ARG A 99 -19.85 9.28 -4.11
C ARG A 99 -19.02 9.57 -5.34
N SER A 100 -18.48 10.78 -5.48
CA SER A 100 -17.66 11.17 -6.64
C SER A 100 -16.42 10.30 -6.81
N TRP A 101 -15.81 9.92 -5.70
CA TRP A 101 -14.69 8.98 -5.71
C TRP A 101 -15.14 7.62 -6.24
N ALA A 102 -16.25 7.09 -5.76
CA ALA A 102 -16.75 5.79 -6.17
C ALA A 102 -17.18 5.78 -7.65
N GLU A 103 -17.78 6.86 -8.14
CA GLU A 103 -18.15 7.02 -9.55
C GLU A 103 -16.92 7.05 -10.47
N LYS A 104 -15.85 7.75 -10.06
CA LYS A 104 -14.56 7.73 -10.77
C LYS A 104 -14.03 6.29 -10.89
N TYR A 105 -14.00 5.53 -9.80
CA TYR A 105 -13.48 4.17 -9.81
C TYR A 105 -14.38 3.18 -10.54
N GLU A 106 -15.68 3.42 -10.57
CA GLU A 106 -16.63 2.61 -11.35
C GLU A 106 -16.41 2.79 -12.85
N SER A 107 -16.10 4.00 -13.32
CA SER A 107 -15.81 4.23 -14.74
C SER A 107 -14.62 3.43 -15.26
N TYR A 108 -13.68 3.04 -14.38
CA TYR A 108 -12.55 2.18 -14.75
C TYR A 108 -12.97 0.73 -15.02
N LEU A 109 -14.14 0.29 -14.56
CA LEU A 109 -14.65 -1.04 -14.88
C LEU A 109 -15.07 -1.14 -16.36
N GLU A 110 -15.50 -0.02 -16.93
CA GLU A 110 -15.90 0.08 -18.34
C GLU A 110 -14.72 0.44 -19.24
N HIS A 111 -13.78 1.26 -18.75
CA HIS A 111 -12.66 1.82 -19.51
C HIS A 111 -11.32 1.40 -18.90
N ALA A 112 -10.91 0.14 -19.15
CA ALA A 112 -9.69 -0.44 -18.58
C ALA A 112 -8.41 0.34 -18.92
N GLU A 113 -8.32 0.93 -20.10
CA GLU A 113 -7.14 1.69 -20.51
C GLU A 113 -6.97 2.99 -19.69
N SER A 114 -8.08 3.57 -19.22
CA SER A 114 -8.05 4.73 -18.34
C SER A 114 -7.40 4.41 -16.99
N LEU A 115 -7.52 3.16 -16.52
CA LEU A 115 -6.91 2.70 -15.30
C LEU A 115 -5.37 2.73 -15.38
N LYS A 116 -4.79 2.31 -16.50
CA LYS A 116 -3.33 2.28 -16.70
C LYS A 116 -2.70 3.66 -16.65
N ASN A 117 -3.46 4.69 -17.01
CA ASN A 117 -3.00 6.08 -17.03
C ASN A 117 -3.31 6.83 -15.72
N ASP A 118 -4.06 6.23 -14.81
CA ASP A 118 -4.38 6.85 -13.53
C ASP A 118 -3.13 6.94 -12.64
N SER A 119 -2.94 8.09 -11.99
CA SER A 119 -1.76 8.37 -11.17
C SER A 119 -1.60 7.43 -9.98
N ASP A 120 -2.70 6.89 -9.45
CA ASP A 120 -2.69 5.95 -8.32
C ASP A 120 -2.27 4.55 -8.76
N TYR A 121 -2.62 4.14 -9.99
CA TYR A 121 -2.40 2.78 -10.48
C TYR A 121 -1.15 2.61 -11.34
N LYS A 122 -0.73 3.65 -12.05
CA LYS A 122 0.43 3.58 -12.94
C LYS A 122 1.70 3.04 -12.26
N PRO A 123 2.07 3.48 -11.03
CA PRO A 123 3.22 2.92 -10.32
C PRO A 123 3.03 1.45 -9.94
N ILE A 124 1.78 1.05 -9.67
CA ILE A 124 1.45 -0.30 -9.21
C ILE A 124 1.65 -1.33 -10.33
N TYR A 125 1.31 -0.97 -11.58
CA TYR A 125 1.51 -1.86 -12.73
C TYR A 125 2.96 -2.33 -12.89
N ALA A 126 3.92 -1.46 -12.66
CA ALA A 126 5.34 -1.79 -12.75
C ALA A 126 5.76 -2.81 -11.68
N LEU A 127 5.08 -2.83 -10.54
CA LEU A 127 5.41 -3.70 -9.40
C LEU A 127 4.66 -5.04 -9.42
N GLN A 128 3.63 -5.19 -10.26
CA GLN A 128 2.80 -6.40 -10.29
C GLN A 128 3.56 -7.67 -10.67
N GLN A 129 4.60 -7.56 -11.49
CA GLN A 129 5.45 -8.70 -11.84
C GLN A 129 6.10 -9.36 -10.60
N TYR A 130 6.14 -8.66 -9.48
CA TYR A 130 6.75 -9.13 -8.23
C TYR A 130 5.71 -9.55 -7.17
N GLU A 131 4.41 -9.57 -7.50
CA GLU A 131 3.32 -9.85 -6.53
C GLU A 131 3.56 -11.16 -5.77
N ASN A 132 4.02 -12.20 -6.44
CA ASN A 132 4.18 -13.54 -5.88
C ASN A 132 5.60 -13.84 -5.37
N THR A 133 6.47 -12.86 -5.29
CA THR A 133 7.87 -13.06 -4.87
C THR A 133 8.08 -13.01 -3.36
N LEU A 134 7.13 -12.48 -2.59
CA LEU A 134 7.13 -12.49 -1.13
C LEU A 134 6.14 -13.56 -0.63
N TRP A 135 6.63 -14.48 0.21
CA TRP A 135 5.86 -15.62 0.70
C TRP A 135 5.10 -15.31 1.97
N GLU A 136 5.62 -14.41 2.79
CA GLU A 136 5.16 -14.23 4.14
C GLU A 136 4.61 -12.83 4.40
N ASP A 137 3.54 -12.83 5.17
CA ASP A 137 2.83 -11.67 5.65
C ASP A 137 3.50 -11.02 6.88
N ASN A 138 4.50 -11.70 7.43
CA ASN A 138 5.22 -11.23 8.63
C ASN A 138 6.08 -10.00 8.38
N SER A 139 6.27 -9.63 7.13
CA SER A 139 7.13 -8.53 6.74
C SER A 139 6.38 -7.24 6.47
N VAL A 140 5.49 -6.86 7.37
CA VAL A 140 5.04 -5.46 7.46
C VAL A 140 6.20 -4.56 7.87
N VAL A 141 7.32 -5.15 8.21
CA VAL A 141 8.57 -4.44 8.47
C VAL A 141 9.08 -3.89 7.14
N GLU A 142 9.03 -2.59 7.01
CA GLU A 142 9.41 -1.84 5.80
C GLU A 142 10.79 -2.25 5.27
N SER A 143 11.73 -2.53 6.19
CA SER A 143 13.08 -3.01 5.86
C SER A 143 13.09 -4.31 5.05
N ASN A 144 12.25 -5.28 5.40
CA ASN A 144 12.20 -6.56 4.67
C ASN A 144 11.66 -6.37 3.25
N ILE A 145 10.63 -5.55 3.09
CA ILE A 145 10.05 -5.26 1.77
C ILE A 145 11.07 -4.51 0.91
N LEU A 146 11.71 -3.48 1.45
CA LEU A 146 12.70 -2.69 0.74
C LEU A 146 13.92 -3.52 0.35
N ASN A 147 14.42 -4.36 1.27
CA ASN A 147 15.54 -5.27 0.99
C ASN A 147 15.17 -6.28 -0.10
N HIS A 148 13.96 -6.82 -0.06
CA HIS A 148 13.49 -7.72 -1.10
C HIS A 148 13.50 -7.06 -2.48
N TYR A 149 12.90 -5.87 -2.61
CA TYR A 149 12.86 -5.15 -3.90
C TYR A 149 14.24 -4.65 -4.34
N ALA A 150 15.13 -4.31 -3.42
CA ALA A 150 16.50 -3.89 -3.77
C ALA A 150 17.33 -5.04 -4.37
N ASN A 151 17.04 -6.27 -3.98
CA ASN A 151 17.72 -7.47 -4.48
C ASN A 151 17.14 -8.01 -5.80
N LEU A 152 16.05 -7.45 -6.30
CA LEU A 152 15.52 -7.80 -7.60
C LEU A 152 16.35 -7.14 -8.71
N GLU A 153 16.54 -7.83 -9.83
CA GLU A 153 17.32 -7.33 -10.99
C GLU A 153 16.85 -5.97 -11.52
N SER A 154 15.59 -5.64 -11.28
CA SER A 154 14.97 -4.36 -11.65
C SER A 154 14.98 -3.33 -10.53
N GLY A 155 15.62 -3.61 -9.40
CA GLY A 155 15.75 -2.67 -8.30
C GLY A 155 16.40 -1.36 -8.76
N THR A 156 15.77 -0.23 -8.47
CA THR A 156 16.36 1.08 -8.76
C THR A 156 17.43 1.43 -7.71
N SER A 157 18.40 2.27 -8.09
CA SER A 157 19.40 2.78 -7.14
C SER A 157 18.77 3.39 -5.89
N GLY A 158 17.60 4.04 -6.04
CA GLY A 158 16.85 4.59 -4.92
C GLY A 158 16.25 3.54 -3.99
N MET A 159 15.83 2.39 -4.50
CA MET A 159 15.35 1.28 -3.66
C MET A 159 16.51 0.66 -2.88
N LEU A 160 17.67 0.52 -3.51
CA LEU A 160 18.87 0.03 -2.84
C LEU A 160 19.28 0.97 -1.69
N GLU A 161 19.31 2.28 -1.95
CA GLU A 161 19.63 3.30 -0.94
C GLU A 161 18.64 3.28 0.23
N LEU A 162 17.35 3.18 -0.04
CA LEU A 162 16.31 3.05 0.99
C LEU A 162 16.44 1.75 1.79
N SER A 163 16.80 0.64 1.12
CA SER A 163 17.04 -0.63 1.79
C SER A 163 18.23 -0.55 2.72
N MET A 164 19.35 0.00 2.26
CA MET A 164 20.55 0.21 3.10
C MET A 164 20.23 1.11 4.30
N ALA A 165 19.51 2.21 4.06
CA ALA A 165 19.09 3.10 5.12
C ALA A 165 18.18 2.41 6.14
N SER A 166 17.27 1.55 5.70
CA SER A 166 16.37 0.84 6.61
C SER A 166 17.09 -0.19 7.49
N ILE A 167 18.12 -0.87 6.94
CA ILE A 167 18.96 -1.81 7.71
C ILE A 167 19.78 -1.10 8.78
N LEU A 168 20.22 0.13 8.51
CA LEU A 168 21.01 0.92 9.47
C LEU A 168 20.17 1.50 10.62
N ILE A 169 18.84 1.52 10.48
CA ILE A 169 17.91 2.06 11.48
C ILE A 169 17.32 0.95 12.38
N THR A 170 17.32 -0.29 11.92
CA THR A 170 16.82 -1.46 12.67
C THR A 170 17.90 -2.06 13.55
#